data_db767d65be4c1664b9cc4a3e48659d94
#
_entry.id   db767d65be4c1664b9cc4a3e48659d94
#
_cell.length_a   1.000
_cell.length_b   1.000
_cell.length_c   1.000
_cell.angle_alpha   90.00
_cell.angle_beta   90.00
_cell.angle_gamma   90.00
#
_symmetry.space_group_name_H-M   'P 1'
#
loop_
_entity.id
_entity.type
_entity.pdbx_description
1 polymer ?
#
loop_
_entity_poly.entity_id
_entity_poly.type
_entity_poly.pdbx_seq_one_letter_code
_entity_poly.pdbx_strand_id
1 'polypeptide(L)'
;MLGDNVIPADSYGGPDQRRIIEGTKYNKKKLVKRCHEGKAWVVGLLPGMKSKHTNGFQGELEKTVMKEENVDFKDFKIEGASELTSLGMHRPLAQKINDLEWKIDEKGFPVFDFWLHKGTYATSLLREIMKSEDVTVY
;
A
#
# COMPACT_ATOMS: atom_id res chain seq x y z
N MET A 1 9.66 -3.83 10.58
CA MET A 1 10.42 -4.59 9.55
C MET A 1 10.66 -6.05 9.92
N LEU A 2 10.84 -6.44 11.19
CA LEU A 2 10.75 -7.86 11.57
C LEU A 2 9.28 -8.27 11.58
N GLY A 3 8.95 -9.30 10.78
CA GLY A 3 7.57 -9.75 10.58
C GLY A 3 6.79 -8.96 9.52
N ASP A 4 7.24 -7.78 9.11
CA ASP A 4 6.55 -7.03 8.05
C ASP A 4 6.66 -7.75 6.71
N ASN A 5 5.62 -7.67 5.92
CA ASN A 5 5.61 -8.12 4.53
C ASN A 5 6.17 -7.05 3.60
N VAL A 6 6.98 -7.49 2.64
CA VAL A 6 7.64 -6.64 1.64
C VAL A 6 7.42 -7.21 0.25
N ILE A 7 7.05 -6.38 -0.70
CA ILE A 7 6.96 -6.71 -2.12
C ILE A 7 8.20 -6.16 -2.83
N PRO A 8 8.98 -7.00 -3.56
CA PRO A 8 10.11 -6.53 -4.36
C PRO A 8 9.64 -5.86 -5.66
N ALA A 9 10.53 -5.10 -6.29
CA ALA A 9 10.30 -4.59 -7.64
C ALA A 9 10.29 -5.71 -8.67
N ASP A 10 9.42 -5.57 -9.68
CA ASP A 10 9.40 -6.35 -10.90
C ASP A 10 10.46 -5.85 -11.91
N SER A 11 10.45 -6.37 -13.14
CA SER A 11 11.35 -5.99 -14.23
C SER A 11 11.14 -4.56 -14.75
N TYR A 12 9.99 -3.95 -14.45
CA TYR A 12 9.63 -2.59 -14.86
C TYR A 12 9.80 -1.58 -13.73
N GLY A 13 10.33 -2.02 -12.57
CA GLY A 13 10.57 -1.17 -11.41
C GLY A 13 9.35 -0.94 -10.53
N GLY A 14 8.19 -1.54 -10.82
CA GLY A 14 6.98 -1.50 -10.02
C GLY A 14 6.88 -2.64 -8.98
N PRO A 15 5.90 -2.60 -8.07
CA PRO A 15 5.71 -3.66 -7.09
C PRO A 15 5.26 -4.98 -7.72
N ASP A 16 6.02 -6.07 -7.54
CA ASP A 16 5.62 -7.41 -7.97
C ASP A 16 4.63 -8.03 -6.98
N GLN A 17 3.34 -7.84 -7.22
CA GLN A 17 2.24 -8.33 -6.38
C GLN A 17 2.21 -9.87 -6.19
N ARG A 18 2.95 -10.62 -7.01
CA ARG A 18 3.02 -12.08 -6.92
C ARG A 18 4.06 -12.56 -5.90
N ARG A 19 4.91 -11.66 -5.40
CA ARG A 19 6.03 -11.98 -4.54
C ARG A 19 5.94 -11.22 -3.23
N ILE A 20 5.70 -11.95 -2.15
CA ILE A 20 5.70 -11.41 -0.79
C ILE A 20 6.87 -12.02 -0.04
N ILE A 21 7.65 -11.19 0.62
CA ILE A 21 8.83 -11.58 1.39
C ILE A 21 8.64 -11.08 2.82
N GLU A 22 8.55 -11.99 3.77
CA GLU A 22 8.54 -11.64 5.18
C GLU A 22 9.92 -11.17 5.66
N GLY A 23 9.94 -10.08 6.43
CA GLY A 23 11.14 -9.55 7.06
C GLY A 23 11.58 -10.38 8.25
N THR A 24 12.70 -11.08 8.13
CA THR A 24 13.32 -11.91 9.17
C THR A 24 14.62 -11.29 9.66
N LYS A 25 15.18 -11.82 10.77
CA LYS A 25 16.52 -11.41 11.25
C LYS A 25 17.63 -11.60 10.21
N TYR A 26 17.45 -12.55 9.28
CA TYR A 26 18.47 -12.89 8.27
C TYR A 26 18.43 -11.97 7.05
N ASN A 27 17.25 -11.51 6.64
CA ASN A 27 17.07 -10.70 5.42
C ASN A 27 16.78 -9.22 5.68
N LYS A 28 16.53 -8.81 6.93
CA LYS A 28 16.15 -7.45 7.32
C LYS A 28 17.07 -6.38 6.71
N LYS A 29 18.39 -6.52 6.86
CA LYS A 29 19.35 -5.52 6.35
C LYS A 29 19.24 -5.35 4.83
N LYS A 30 19.08 -6.45 4.09
CA LYS A 30 18.92 -6.44 2.63
C LYS A 30 17.59 -5.81 2.23
N LEU A 31 16.48 -6.13 2.93
CA LEU A 31 15.16 -5.57 2.64
C LEU A 31 15.13 -4.07 2.93
N VAL A 32 15.66 -3.62 4.08
CA VAL A 32 15.76 -2.19 4.40
C VAL A 32 16.49 -1.43 3.30
N LYS A 33 17.67 -1.92 2.89
CA LYS A 33 18.43 -1.30 1.80
C LYS A 33 17.62 -1.21 0.51
N ARG A 34 16.95 -2.29 0.12
CA ARG A 34 16.11 -2.30 -1.09
C ARG A 34 14.92 -1.33 -1.01
N CYS A 35 14.30 -1.19 0.17
CA CYS A 35 13.24 -0.21 0.36
C CYS A 35 13.77 1.22 0.21
N HIS A 36 14.92 1.56 0.79
CA HIS A 36 15.56 2.86 0.61
C HIS A 36 15.93 3.16 -0.85
N GLU A 37 16.34 2.14 -1.60
CA GLU A 37 16.65 2.25 -3.02
C GLU A 37 15.40 2.31 -3.93
N GLY A 38 14.18 2.24 -3.38
CA GLY A 38 12.94 2.17 -4.16
C GLY A 38 12.80 0.87 -4.97
N LYS A 39 13.46 -0.21 -4.54
CA LYS A 39 13.44 -1.54 -5.18
C LYS A 39 12.62 -2.57 -4.43
N ALA A 40 11.96 -2.16 -3.36
CA ALA A 40 11.01 -2.95 -2.58
C ALA A 40 10.14 -2.01 -1.74
N TRP A 41 8.97 -2.47 -1.36
CA TRP A 41 7.99 -1.71 -0.56
C TRP A 41 7.47 -2.55 0.59
N VAL A 42 7.40 -1.95 1.77
CA VAL A 42 6.61 -2.49 2.88
C VAL A 42 5.14 -2.39 2.49
N VAL A 43 4.38 -3.43 2.76
CA VAL A 43 2.98 -3.52 2.35
C VAL A 43 2.05 -3.70 3.54
N GLY A 44 0.86 -3.12 3.44
CA GLY A 44 -0.26 -3.34 4.34
C GLY A 44 -1.20 -4.40 3.78
N LEU A 45 -1.90 -5.08 4.66
CA LEU A 45 -2.93 -6.05 4.33
C LEU A 45 -4.22 -5.31 3.95
N LEU A 46 -4.76 -5.61 2.76
CA LEU A 46 -6.17 -5.41 2.45
C LEU A 46 -6.89 -6.72 2.73
N PRO A 47 -7.71 -6.79 3.80
CA PRO A 47 -8.26 -8.04 4.26
C PRO A 47 -9.24 -8.66 3.26
N GLY A 48 -9.35 -9.97 3.30
CA GLY A 48 -10.24 -10.77 2.50
C GLY A 48 -10.28 -12.20 3.00
N MET A 49 -11.15 -13.02 2.46
CA MET A 49 -11.44 -14.38 2.94
C MET A 49 -10.19 -15.28 3.07
N LYS A 50 -9.19 -15.11 2.20
CA LYS A 50 -7.94 -15.91 2.22
C LYS A 50 -6.77 -15.19 2.87
N SER A 51 -7.00 -14.04 3.48
CA SER A 51 -5.95 -13.29 4.16
C SER A 51 -5.46 -13.98 5.41
N LYS A 52 -4.23 -13.63 5.79
CA LYS A 52 -3.62 -13.97 7.08
C LYS A 52 -2.96 -12.72 7.62
N HIS A 53 -3.01 -12.51 8.92
CA HIS A 53 -2.28 -11.42 9.54
C HIS A 53 -0.79 -11.51 9.24
N THR A 54 -0.19 -10.35 9.07
CA THR A 54 1.27 -10.19 9.03
C THR A 54 1.85 -10.58 10.40
N ASN A 55 3.10 -10.93 10.44
CA ASN A 55 3.78 -11.18 11.70
C ASN A 55 4.30 -9.87 12.34
N GLY A 56 4.73 -9.94 13.60
CA GLY A 56 5.32 -8.82 14.32
C GLY A 56 4.35 -7.67 14.60
N PHE A 57 4.89 -6.47 14.75
CA PHE A 57 4.14 -5.27 15.16
C PHE A 57 2.98 -4.92 14.20
N GLN A 58 3.23 -5.04 12.89
CA GLN A 58 2.19 -4.77 11.90
C GLN A 58 1.01 -5.73 12.06
N GLY A 59 1.27 -7.01 12.29
CA GLY A 59 0.22 -8.00 12.49
C GLY A 59 -0.61 -7.77 13.75
N GLU A 60 0.00 -7.28 14.82
CA GLU A 60 -0.74 -6.88 16.03
C GLU A 60 -1.64 -5.66 15.76
N LEU A 61 -1.15 -4.70 14.98
CA LEU A 61 -1.94 -3.54 14.55
C LEU A 61 -3.13 -3.98 13.68
N GLU A 62 -2.92 -4.86 12.70
CA GLU A 62 -3.96 -5.43 11.84
C GLU A 62 -5.06 -6.11 12.68
N LYS A 63 -4.69 -6.93 13.66
CA LYS A 63 -5.63 -7.58 14.57
C LYS A 63 -6.43 -6.58 15.41
N THR A 64 -5.74 -5.54 15.90
CA THR A 64 -6.38 -4.49 16.70
C THR A 64 -7.45 -3.77 15.87
N VAL A 65 -7.10 -3.29 14.69
CA VAL A 65 -8.04 -2.60 13.79
C VAL A 65 -9.21 -3.50 13.42
N MET A 66 -8.98 -4.74 13.00
CA MET A 66 -10.06 -5.67 12.64
C MET A 66 -11.00 -5.94 13.82
N LYS A 67 -10.45 -6.01 15.04
CA LYS A 67 -11.26 -6.17 16.26
C LYS A 67 -12.09 -4.91 16.57
N GLU A 68 -11.52 -3.73 16.43
CA GLU A 68 -12.22 -2.45 16.63
C GLU A 68 -13.37 -2.27 15.63
N GLU A 69 -13.13 -2.64 14.38
CA GLU A 69 -14.14 -2.61 13.31
C GLU A 69 -15.12 -3.80 13.38
N ASN A 70 -14.93 -4.74 14.34
CA ASN A 70 -15.74 -5.96 14.48
C ASN A 70 -15.85 -6.78 13.17
N VAL A 71 -14.70 -6.95 12.47
CA VAL A 71 -14.60 -7.66 11.19
C VAL A 71 -13.64 -8.84 11.31
N ASP A 72 -14.01 -9.98 10.71
CA ASP A 72 -13.17 -11.18 10.59
C ASP A 72 -12.92 -11.51 9.10
N PHE A 73 -11.88 -12.25 8.78
CA PHE A 73 -11.59 -12.67 7.40
C PHE A 73 -12.72 -13.45 6.73
N LYS A 74 -13.50 -14.21 7.48
CA LYS A 74 -14.69 -14.94 6.99
C LYS A 74 -15.79 -14.01 6.48
N ASP A 75 -15.88 -12.77 7.04
CA ASP A 75 -16.95 -11.84 6.71
C ASP A 75 -16.80 -11.27 5.28
N PHE A 76 -15.61 -11.43 4.68
CA PHE A 76 -15.36 -11.11 3.27
C PHE A 76 -15.86 -12.16 2.28
N LYS A 77 -16.43 -13.28 2.77
CA LYS A 77 -17.10 -14.27 1.93
C LYS A 77 -18.56 -13.86 1.72
N ILE A 78 -18.96 -13.73 0.46
CA ILE A 78 -20.36 -13.47 0.12
C ILE A 78 -21.00 -14.77 -0.37
N GLU A 79 -21.94 -15.31 0.42
CA GLU A 79 -22.64 -16.54 0.06
C GLU A 79 -23.58 -16.28 -1.11
N GLY A 80 -23.58 -17.18 -2.09
CA GLY A 80 -24.39 -17.05 -3.30
C GLY A 80 -23.84 -16.09 -4.36
N ALA A 81 -22.73 -15.36 -4.07
CA ALA A 81 -22.09 -14.44 -5.01
C ALA A 81 -20.56 -14.54 -4.88
N SER A 82 -20.00 -15.67 -5.28
CA SER A 82 -18.56 -15.95 -5.13
C SER A 82 -17.68 -14.96 -5.87
N GLU A 83 -18.17 -14.38 -6.96
CA GLU A 83 -17.50 -13.35 -7.77
C GLU A 83 -17.32 -12.02 -7.02
N LEU A 84 -18.14 -11.74 -6.02
CA LEU A 84 -18.04 -10.57 -5.16
C LEU A 84 -17.21 -10.82 -3.91
N THR A 85 -16.81 -12.07 -3.65
CA THR A 85 -15.97 -12.43 -2.51
C THR A 85 -14.57 -11.84 -2.64
N SER A 86 -14.18 -11.00 -1.69
CA SER A 86 -12.80 -10.48 -1.62
C SER A 86 -11.85 -11.56 -1.10
N LEU A 87 -10.84 -11.89 -1.89
CA LEU A 87 -9.80 -12.84 -1.47
C LEU A 87 -8.73 -12.19 -0.59
N GLY A 88 -8.68 -10.86 -0.58
CA GLY A 88 -7.63 -10.08 0.06
C GLY A 88 -6.38 -9.93 -0.80
N MET A 89 -5.60 -8.91 -0.51
CA MET A 89 -4.35 -8.62 -1.20
C MET A 89 -3.41 -7.78 -0.30
N HIS A 90 -2.20 -7.52 -0.80
CA HIS A 90 -1.27 -6.62 -0.14
C HIS A 90 -1.07 -5.36 -0.98
N ARG A 91 -0.94 -4.23 -0.30
CA ARG A 91 -0.75 -2.93 -0.93
C ARG A 91 0.47 -2.20 -0.37
N PRO A 92 1.35 -1.65 -1.24
CA PRO A 92 2.43 -0.78 -0.78
C PRO A 92 1.92 0.36 0.11
N LEU A 93 2.55 0.54 1.28
CA LEU A 93 2.21 1.62 2.22
C LEU A 93 2.76 2.98 1.79
N ALA A 94 3.81 2.96 0.96
CA ALA A 94 4.39 4.16 0.37
C ALA A 94 4.83 3.88 -1.06
N GLN A 95 4.74 4.87 -1.91
CA GLN A 95 5.14 4.79 -3.31
C GLN A 95 6.00 5.98 -3.69
N LYS A 96 6.97 5.75 -4.55
CA LYS A 96 7.76 6.81 -5.14
C LYS A 96 6.93 7.51 -6.22
N ILE A 97 6.97 8.82 -6.21
CA ILE A 97 6.47 9.66 -7.30
C ILE A 97 7.66 9.86 -8.24
N ASN A 98 7.46 9.56 -9.53
CA ASN A 98 8.50 9.72 -10.54
C ASN A 98 8.20 10.95 -11.40
N ASP A 99 9.27 11.61 -11.83
CA ASP A 99 9.23 12.72 -12.80
C ASP A 99 8.22 13.81 -12.41
N LEU A 100 8.17 14.14 -11.09
CA LEU A 100 7.28 15.17 -10.59
C LEU A 100 7.77 16.55 -11.04
N GLU A 101 7.01 17.16 -11.91
CA GLU A 101 7.16 18.56 -12.32
C GLU A 101 5.90 19.35 -11.91
N TRP A 102 6.05 20.64 -11.71
CA TRP A 102 4.90 21.50 -11.43
C TRP A 102 5.12 22.90 -11.97
N LYS A 103 4.03 23.58 -12.29
CA LYS A 103 4.00 24.96 -12.75
C LYS A 103 2.71 25.65 -12.33
N ILE A 104 2.70 26.97 -12.38
CA ILE A 104 1.47 27.76 -12.29
C ILE A 104 0.98 28.04 -13.69
N ASP A 105 -0.29 27.78 -13.98
CA ASP A 105 -0.90 28.10 -15.27
C ASP A 105 -1.25 29.60 -15.41
N GLU A 106 -1.73 29.99 -16.58
CA GLU A 106 -2.11 31.38 -16.89
C GLU A 106 -3.27 31.91 -16.01
N LYS A 107 -4.02 31.03 -15.37
CA LYS A 107 -5.14 31.34 -14.46
C LYS A 107 -4.73 31.38 -12.99
N GLY A 108 -3.44 31.11 -12.70
CA GLY A 108 -2.91 31.06 -11.34
C GLY A 108 -3.10 29.73 -10.61
N PHE A 109 -3.49 28.66 -11.31
CA PHE A 109 -3.64 27.34 -10.71
C PHE A 109 -2.37 26.51 -10.79
N PRO A 110 -2.03 25.74 -9.73
CA PRO A 110 -0.92 24.78 -9.79
C PRO A 110 -1.29 23.59 -10.70
N VAL A 111 -0.42 23.28 -11.62
CA VAL A 111 -0.49 22.12 -12.51
C VAL A 111 0.66 21.18 -12.16
N PHE A 112 0.35 19.93 -11.90
CA PHE A 112 1.34 18.90 -11.58
C PHE A 112 1.40 17.87 -12.72
N ASP A 113 2.60 17.53 -13.15
CA ASP A 113 2.90 16.45 -14.08
C ASP A 113 3.75 15.41 -13.37
N PHE A 114 3.34 14.15 -13.37
CA PHE A 114 4.04 13.07 -12.68
C PHE A 114 3.59 11.71 -13.17
N TRP A 115 4.47 10.72 -12.95
CA TRP A 115 4.17 9.34 -13.28
C TRP A 115 4.06 8.48 -12.01
N LEU A 116 3.02 7.63 -11.97
CA LEU A 116 2.76 6.72 -10.87
C LEU A 116 2.68 5.27 -11.36
N HIS A 117 3.24 4.35 -10.58
CA HIS A 117 3.06 2.92 -10.83
C HIS A 117 1.58 2.51 -10.70
N LYS A 118 1.18 1.50 -11.47
CA LYS A 118 -0.16 0.91 -11.38
C LYS A 118 -0.51 0.55 -9.92
N GLY A 119 -1.71 0.94 -9.50
CA GLY A 119 -2.20 0.74 -8.13
C GLY A 119 -1.85 1.87 -7.16
N THR A 120 -1.15 2.92 -7.61
CA THR A 120 -0.93 4.16 -6.86
C THR A 120 -2.02 5.17 -7.23
N TYR A 121 -2.47 5.97 -6.28
CA TYR A 121 -3.54 6.94 -6.49
C TYR A 121 -3.02 8.37 -6.47
N ALA A 122 -3.29 9.12 -7.54
CA ALA A 122 -2.99 10.55 -7.64
C ALA A 122 -3.68 11.36 -6.54
N THR A 123 -4.90 10.96 -6.14
CA THR A 123 -5.63 11.58 -5.04
C THR A 123 -4.88 11.52 -3.71
N SER A 124 -4.14 10.45 -3.44
CA SER A 124 -3.30 10.36 -2.24
C SER A 124 -2.15 11.38 -2.26
N LEU A 125 -1.52 11.58 -3.43
CA LEU A 125 -0.51 12.62 -3.61
C LEU A 125 -1.10 14.02 -3.43
N LEU A 126 -2.21 14.31 -4.10
CA LEU A 126 -2.85 15.63 -4.01
C LEU A 126 -3.28 15.94 -2.57
N ARG A 127 -3.80 14.97 -1.84
CA ARG A 127 -4.12 15.11 -0.41
C ARG A 127 -2.89 15.49 0.42
N GLU A 128 -1.73 14.88 0.16
CA GLU A 128 -0.49 15.22 0.83
C GLU A 128 0.00 16.64 0.50
N ILE A 129 -0.23 17.12 -0.72
CA ILE A 129 0.13 18.47 -1.15
C ILE A 129 -0.84 19.50 -0.51
N MET A 130 -2.13 19.23 -0.56
CA MET A 130 -3.16 20.16 -0.09
C MET A 130 -3.20 20.28 1.43
N LYS A 131 -2.81 19.24 2.17
CA LYS A 131 -2.86 19.20 3.65
C LYS A 131 -4.20 19.65 4.23
N SER A 132 -5.30 19.35 3.52
CA SER A 132 -6.65 19.66 3.98
C SER A 132 -6.95 18.93 5.30
N GLU A 133 -7.51 19.65 6.28
CA GLU A 133 -7.99 19.04 7.53
C GLU A 133 -9.21 18.15 7.26
N ASP A 134 -10.04 18.54 6.32
CA ASP A 134 -11.18 17.73 5.86
C ASP A 134 -10.76 16.89 4.64
N VAL A 135 -10.63 15.59 4.85
CA VAL A 135 -10.24 14.64 3.81
C VAL A 135 -11.37 14.27 2.84
N THR A 136 -12.58 14.77 3.09
CA THR A 136 -13.78 14.51 2.25
C THR A 136 -14.02 15.61 1.23
N VAL A 137 -13.37 16.76 1.39
CA VAL A 137 -13.46 17.91 0.47
C VAL A 137 -12.29 17.86 -0.50
N TYR A 138 -12.58 17.76 -1.79
CA TYR A 138 -11.63 17.80 -2.92
C TYR A 138 -11.90 19.05 -3.76
#